data_af86be91c2e491e5a63dc1ce5648fc00
#
_entry.id   af86be91c2e491e5a63dc1ce5648fc00
#
_cell.length_a   1.000
_cell.length_b   1.000
_cell.length_c   1.000
_cell.angle_alpha   90.00
_cell.angle_beta   90.00
_cell.angle_gamma   90.00
#
_symmetry.space_group_name_H-M   'P 1'
#
loop_
_entity.id
_entity.type
_entity.pdbx_description
1 polymer ?
#
loop_
_entity_poly.entity_id
_entity_poly.type
_entity_poly.pdbx_seq_one_letter_code
_entity_poly.pdbx_strand_id
1 'polypeptide(L)'
;KADLYVLTSARTFSGAEEFSYNLQNLKRATIIGETTGGGAHPTNAMIVQHDFILRVPFARAINPVSKTNWEGTGVTPDIAVPAAEAFEKAYALALEKLAAKASDTRLKAGYDWILTGEKAKKNPLRVDAKTLQTYAGEYGERHVTFENGTLFYQRTGPKYRLVPMTPTIFALDGLDDFRIEFVVKDGK
;
A
#
# COMPACT_ATOMS: atom_id res chain seq x y z
N LYS A 1 22.13 -1.99 -2.31
CA LYS A 1 21.26 -2.99 -1.67
C LYS A 1 19.80 -2.59 -1.92
N ALA A 2 18.92 -3.57 -2.19
CA ALA A 2 17.50 -3.31 -2.35
C ALA A 2 16.88 -2.82 -1.02
N ASP A 3 15.89 -1.94 -1.10
CA ASP A 3 15.09 -1.57 0.07
C ASP A 3 14.28 -2.79 0.56
N LEU A 4 14.10 -2.91 1.86
CA LEU A 4 13.36 -4.00 2.49
C LEU A 4 12.30 -3.40 3.41
N TYR A 5 11.08 -3.88 3.25
CA TYR A 5 9.94 -3.53 4.09
C TYR A 5 9.44 -4.79 4.80
N VAL A 6 9.23 -4.71 6.11
CA VAL A 6 8.67 -5.80 6.92
C VAL A 6 7.33 -5.34 7.45
N LEU A 7 6.30 -6.15 7.20
CA LEU A 7 4.95 -5.84 7.61
C LEU A 7 4.64 -6.52 8.95
N THR A 8 4.10 -5.76 9.89
CA THR A 8 3.76 -6.23 11.23
C THR A 8 2.30 -5.97 11.58
N SER A 9 1.78 -6.77 12.50
CA SER A 9 0.45 -6.59 13.09
C SER A 9 0.52 -6.84 14.59
N ALA A 10 -0.52 -6.50 15.33
CA ALA A 10 -0.65 -6.83 16.74
C ALA A 10 -0.59 -8.35 17.01
N ARG A 11 -0.77 -9.19 15.98
CA ARG A 11 -0.65 -10.65 16.04
C ARG A 11 0.74 -11.18 15.71
N THR A 12 1.65 -10.35 15.24
CA THR A 12 3.06 -10.70 15.03
C THR A 12 3.68 -11.01 16.40
N PHE A 13 4.32 -12.18 16.54
CA PHE A 13 4.77 -12.65 17.86
C PHE A 13 6.06 -13.47 17.79
N SER A 14 6.82 -13.47 18.91
CA SER A 14 7.98 -14.36 19.16
C SER A 14 9.06 -14.24 18.06
N GLY A 15 9.42 -15.32 17.37
CA GLY A 15 10.46 -15.34 16.32
C GLY A 15 10.22 -14.34 15.17
N ALA A 16 8.95 -14.03 14.85
CA ALA A 16 8.62 -13.00 13.87
C ALA A 16 8.95 -11.59 14.41
N GLU A 17 8.80 -11.38 15.70
CA GLU A 17 9.22 -10.14 16.36
C GLU A 17 10.75 -10.04 16.40
N GLU A 18 11.43 -11.13 16.70
CA GLU A 18 12.90 -11.18 16.65
C GLU A 18 13.45 -10.77 15.29
N PHE A 19 12.87 -11.32 14.23
CA PHE A 19 13.23 -10.96 12.85
C PHE A 19 13.04 -9.46 12.60
N SER A 20 11.88 -8.92 12.94
CA SER A 20 11.52 -7.52 12.74
C SER A 20 12.42 -6.59 13.56
N TYR A 21 12.60 -6.91 14.86
CA TYR A 21 13.41 -6.15 15.79
C TYR A 21 14.88 -6.10 15.39
N ASN A 22 15.43 -7.24 14.97
CA ASN A 22 16.81 -7.30 14.50
C ASN A 22 17.03 -6.47 13.24
N LEU A 23 16.15 -6.58 12.25
CA LEU A 23 16.27 -5.79 11.02
C LEU A 23 16.06 -4.29 11.22
N GLN A 24 15.20 -3.90 12.16
CA GLN A 24 15.00 -2.51 12.54
C GLN A 24 16.25 -1.94 13.20
N ASN A 25 16.80 -2.62 14.21
CA ASN A 25 18.01 -2.18 14.92
C ASN A 25 19.24 -2.11 14.01
N LEU A 26 19.35 -3.01 13.04
CA LEU A 26 20.38 -3.00 12.00
C LEU A 26 20.13 -1.95 10.91
N LYS A 27 19.04 -1.19 10.98
CA LYS A 27 18.61 -0.26 9.94
C LYS A 27 18.58 -0.89 8.54
N ARG A 28 18.24 -2.19 8.49
CA ARG A 28 18.22 -2.97 7.25
C ARG A 28 16.84 -2.99 6.60
N ALA A 29 15.78 -2.87 7.38
CA ALA A 29 14.41 -2.82 6.91
C ALA A 29 13.66 -1.64 7.54
N THR A 30 12.61 -1.20 6.85
CA THR A 30 11.57 -0.33 7.41
C THR A 30 10.41 -1.21 7.87
N ILE A 31 10.03 -1.10 9.13
CA ILE A 31 8.92 -1.84 9.71
C ILE A 31 7.65 -1.03 9.53
N ILE A 32 6.62 -1.64 8.94
CA ILE A 32 5.35 -0.97 8.61
C ILE A 32 4.18 -1.80 9.14
N GLY A 33 3.25 -1.16 9.85
CA GLY A 33 2.06 -1.84 10.36
C GLY A 33 1.72 -1.43 11.78
N GLU A 34 1.40 -2.41 12.61
CA GLU A 34 1.05 -2.23 14.01
C GLU A 34 2.18 -2.69 14.93
N THR A 35 2.18 -2.18 16.17
CA THR A 35 3.04 -2.69 17.24
C THR A 35 2.71 -4.16 17.50
N THR A 36 3.73 -4.98 17.65
CA THR A 36 3.61 -6.44 17.78
C THR A 36 3.25 -6.88 19.21
N GLY A 37 3.04 -8.18 19.42
CA GLY A 37 2.47 -8.71 20.66
C GLY A 37 3.37 -8.69 21.90
N GLY A 38 4.71 -8.65 21.74
CA GLY A 38 5.63 -8.46 22.88
C GLY A 38 6.07 -9.73 23.60
N GLY A 39 6.43 -10.79 22.87
CA GLY A 39 6.94 -12.04 23.46
C GLY A 39 8.38 -12.34 23.06
N ALA A 40 9.34 -11.97 23.90
CA ALA A 40 10.77 -12.17 23.66
C ALA A 40 11.40 -13.31 24.45
N HIS A 41 10.71 -13.81 25.46
CA HIS A 41 11.26 -14.85 26.33
C HIS A 41 10.74 -16.23 25.91
N PRO A 42 11.58 -17.13 25.38
CA PRO A 42 11.16 -18.48 25.06
C PRO A 42 10.79 -19.25 26.31
N THR A 43 9.69 -20.02 26.26
CA THR A 43 9.12 -20.74 27.42
C THR A 43 9.08 -22.23 27.18
N ASN A 44 9.28 -23.00 28.27
CA ASN A 44 8.95 -24.43 28.35
C ASN A 44 7.58 -24.62 28.98
N ALA A 45 6.84 -25.60 28.48
CA ALA A 45 5.59 -26.04 29.08
C ALA A 45 5.91 -27.09 30.18
N MET A 46 5.39 -26.87 31.38
CA MET A 46 5.47 -27.81 32.52
C MET A 46 4.06 -28.19 32.94
N ILE A 47 3.79 -29.50 33.07
CA ILE A 47 2.53 -29.97 33.63
C ILE A 47 2.68 -29.90 35.16
N VAL A 48 1.87 -29.08 35.82
CA VAL A 48 1.93 -28.87 37.26
C VAL A 48 0.96 -29.79 37.98
N GLN A 49 -0.22 -30.00 37.44
CA GLN A 49 -1.24 -30.97 37.87
C GLN A 49 -2.04 -31.39 36.62
N HIS A 50 -2.96 -32.36 36.79
CA HIS A 50 -3.64 -33.03 35.68
C HIS A 50 -4.25 -32.09 34.62
N ASP A 51 -4.66 -30.89 35.03
CA ASP A 51 -5.39 -29.95 34.15
C ASP A 51 -4.68 -28.61 33.96
N PHE A 52 -3.45 -28.45 34.50
CA PHE A 52 -2.73 -27.17 34.42
C PHE A 52 -1.38 -27.31 33.71
N ILE A 53 -1.16 -26.44 32.74
CA ILE A 53 0.14 -26.27 32.06
C ILE A 53 0.70 -24.92 32.45
N LEU A 54 1.86 -24.90 33.07
CA LEU A 54 2.62 -23.69 33.35
C LEU A 54 3.66 -23.46 32.24
N ARG A 55 3.70 -22.26 31.67
CA ARG A 55 4.75 -21.84 30.74
C ARG A 55 5.78 -21.01 31.48
N VAL A 56 6.99 -21.56 31.62
CA VAL A 56 8.09 -20.91 32.34
C VAL A 56 9.15 -20.45 31.37
N PRO A 57 9.53 -19.14 31.35
CA PRO A 57 10.66 -18.68 30.58
C PRO A 57 11.96 -19.35 31.01
N PHE A 58 12.74 -19.83 30.06
CA PHE A 58 14.05 -20.47 30.34
C PHE A 58 15.21 -19.68 29.73
N ALA A 59 14.93 -18.69 28.88
CA ALA A 59 15.93 -17.85 28.25
C ALA A 59 15.41 -16.42 28.03
N ARG A 60 16.30 -15.52 27.71
CA ARG A 60 16.00 -14.11 27.40
C ARG A 60 16.74 -13.69 26.15
N ALA A 61 16.02 -13.19 25.15
CA ALA A 61 16.62 -12.56 23.99
C ALA A 61 17.26 -11.23 24.38
N ILE A 62 18.43 -10.93 23.84
CA ILE A 62 19.10 -9.63 23.99
C ILE A 62 19.68 -9.23 22.63
N ASN A 63 19.14 -8.18 22.03
CA ASN A 63 19.67 -7.69 20.78
C ASN A 63 21.04 -7.03 21.01
N PRO A 64 22.08 -7.36 20.23
CA PRO A 64 23.45 -6.85 20.45
C PRO A 64 23.60 -5.36 20.17
N VAL A 65 22.68 -4.73 19.45
CA VAL A 65 22.71 -3.30 19.14
C VAL A 65 22.01 -2.48 20.22
N SER A 66 20.73 -2.77 20.50
CA SER A 66 19.91 -2.05 21.49
C SER A 66 20.21 -2.44 22.94
N LYS A 67 20.87 -3.60 23.17
CA LYS A 67 21.11 -4.21 24.48
C LYS A 67 19.84 -4.54 25.25
N THR A 68 18.69 -4.59 24.57
CA THR A 68 17.38 -4.91 25.11
C THR A 68 16.62 -5.83 24.17
N ASN A 69 15.35 -6.02 24.41
CA ASN A 69 14.45 -6.83 23.62
C ASN A 69 13.03 -6.21 23.57
N TRP A 70 12.07 -6.93 23.02
CA TRP A 70 10.69 -6.52 22.80
C TRP A 70 9.68 -7.10 23.81
N GLU A 71 10.17 -7.75 24.90
CA GLU A 71 9.27 -8.33 25.92
C GLU A 71 8.33 -7.30 26.51
N GLY A 72 7.04 -7.60 26.52
CA GLY A 72 5.98 -6.76 27.08
C GLY A 72 5.68 -5.47 26.34
N THR A 73 6.52 -5.08 25.38
CA THR A 73 6.37 -3.81 24.62
C THR A 73 6.04 -4.01 23.16
N GLY A 74 6.45 -5.15 22.60
CA GLY A 74 6.40 -5.39 21.16
C GLY A 74 7.45 -4.61 20.37
N VAL A 75 7.44 -4.82 19.07
CA VAL A 75 8.22 -4.06 18.09
C VAL A 75 7.34 -2.93 17.57
N THR A 76 7.71 -1.70 17.90
CA THR A 76 7.02 -0.52 17.36
C THR A 76 7.42 -0.30 15.92
N PRO A 77 6.47 -0.20 14.97
CA PRO A 77 6.80 0.03 13.57
C PRO A 77 7.41 1.42 13.33
N ASP A 78 8.26 1.53 12.31
CA ASP A 78 8.79 2.82 11.85
C ASP A 78 7.70 3.66 11.20
N ILE A 79 6.71 3.00 10.58
CA ILE A 79 5.52 3.63 10.00
C ILE A 79 4.29 2.90 10.53
N ALA A 80 3.58 3.56 11.43
CA ALA A 80 2.37 3.03 12.05
C ALA A 80 1.17 3.20 11.11
N VAL A 81 0.54 2.09 10.76
CA VAL A 81 -0.72 1.99 9.99
C VAL A 81 -1.47 0.74 10.43
N PRO A 82 -2.80 0.66 10.23
CA PRO A 82 -3.53 -0.59 10.42
C PRO A 82 -2.91 -1.75 9.62
N ALA A 83 -2.90 -2.95 10.16
CA ALA A 83 -2.30 -4.12 9.50
C ALA A 83 -2.86 -4.36 8.09
N ALA A 84 -4.15 -4.10 7.88
CA ALA A 84 -4.81 -4.22 6.58
C ALA A 84 -4.26 -3.24 5.53
N GLU A 85 -3.67 -2.13 5.94
CA GLU A 85 -3.11 -1.09 5.05
C GLU A 85 -1.58 -1.21 4.88
N ALA A 86 -0.93 -2.06 5.67
CA ALA A 86 0.54 -2.13 5.73
C ALA A 86 1.18 -2.50 4.38
N PHE A 87 0.59 -3.45 3.66
CA PHE A 87 1.07 -3.85 2.34
C PHE A 87 1.00 -2.70 1.32
N GLU A 88 -0.15 -2.06 1.23
CA GLU A 88 -0.35 -0.96 0.27
C GLU A 88 0.56 0.23 0.59
N LYS A 89 0.77 0.52 1.89
CA LYS A 89 1.71 1.56 2.31
C LYS A 89 3.14 1.23 1.91
N ALA A 90 3.58 0.00 2.15
CA ALA A 90 4.91 -0.47 1.75
C ALA A 90 5.09 -0.44 0.22
N TYR A 91 4.08 -0.90 -0.51
CA TYR A 91 4.08 -0.93 -1.96
C TYR A 91 4.18 0.47 -2.58
N ALA A 92 3.37 1.42 -2.07
CA ALA A 92 3.45 2.82 -2.51
C ALA A 92 4.83 3.42 -2.26
N LEU A 93 5.43 3.21 -1.07
CA LEU A 93 6.78 3.68 -0.76
C LEU A 93 7.86 3.05 -1.65
N ALA A 94 7.73 1.77 -1.97
CA ALA A 94 8.63 1.09 -2.89
C ALA A 94 8.56 1.69 -4.29
N LEU A 95 7.36 1.91 -4.80
CA LEU A 95 7.13 2.52 -6.12
C LEU A 95 7.63 3.97 -6.17
N GLU A 96 7.37 4.78 -5.15
CA GLU A 96 7.87 6.16 -5.07
C GLU A 96 9.41 6.20 -5.11
N LYS A 97 10.07 5.32 -4.36
CA LYS A 97 11.54 5.21 -4.39
C LYS A 97 12.07 4.72 -5.73
N LEU A 98 11.39 3.77 -6.37
CA LEU A 98 11.77 3.27 -7.70
C LEU A 98 11.58 4.35 -8.76
N ALA A 99 10.48 5.08 -8.74
CA ALA A 99 10.22 6.21 -9.64
C ALA A 99 11.27 7.32 -9.48
N ALA A 100 11.64 7.64 -8.22
CA ALA A 100 12.66 8.65 -7.93
C ALA A 100 14.07 8.25 -8.39
N LYS A 101 14.40 6.96 -8.38
CA LYS A 101 15.70 6.41 -8.79
C LYS A 101 15.78 6.06 -10.27
N ALA A 102 14.64 5.98 -10.97
CA ALA A 102 14.60 5.59 -12.36
C ALA A 102 15.24 6.67 -13.26
N SER A 103 16.32 6.31 -13.94
CA SER A 103 16.95 7.11 -15.00
C SER A 103 16.25 6.90 -16.36
N ASP A 104 15.63 5.77 -16.55
CA ASP A 104 14.82 5.46 -17.72
C ASP A 104 13.43 6.09 -17.60
N THR A 105 13.12 7.00 -18.53
CA THR A 105 11.83 7.73 -18.56
C THR A 105 10.62 6.79 -18.70
N ARG A 106 10.78 5.67 -19.38
CA ARG A 106 9.72 4.69 -19.61
C ARG A 106 9.40 3.92 -18.33
N LEU A 107 10.45 3.49 -17.60
CA LEU A 107 10.28 2.85 -16.29
C LEU A 107 9.65 3.82 -15.29
N LYS A 108 10.12 5.06 -15.26
CA LYS A 108 9.53 6.10 -14.39
C LYS A 108 8.05 6.29 -14.69
N ALA A 109 7.68 6.45 -15.96
CA ALA A 109 6.26 6.58 -16.36
C ALA A 109 5.43 5.36 -15.94
N GLY A 110 5.99 4.13 -16.00
CA GLY A 110 5.33 2.92 -15.51
C GLY A 110 5.05 2.95 -14.01
N TYR A 111 6.03 3.37 -13.20
CA TYR A 111 5.84 3.52 -11.76
C TYR A 111 4.82 4.62 -11.41
N ASP A 112 4.90 5.77 -12.07
CA ASP A 112 3.95 6.87 -11.89
C ASP A 112 2.52 6.46 -12.28
N TRP A 113 2.40 5.63 -13.33
CA TRP A 113 1.12 5.05 -13.75
C TRP A 113 0.49 4.21 -12.63
N ILE A 114 1.26 3.29 -12.04
CA ILE A 114 0.77 2.43 -10.95
C ILE A 114 0.41 3.28 -9.73
N LEU A 115 1.30 4.19 -9.32
CA LEU A 115 1.06 5.09 -8.18
C LEU A 115 -0.21 5.92 -8.33
N THR A 116 -0.48 6.44 -9.53
CA THR A 116 -1.70 7.19 -9.79
C THR A 116 -2.93 6.33 -9.59
N GLY A 117 -2.89 5.05 -10.02
CA GLY A 117 -3.96 4.08 -9.80
C GLY A 117 -4.23 3.80 -8.33
N GLU A 118 -3.17 3.51 -7.58
CA GLU A 118 -3.29 3.21 -6.15
C GLU A 118 -3.80 4.42 -5.34
N LYS A 119 -3.36 5.63 -5.67
CA LYS A 119 -3.85 6.86 -5.04
C LYS A 119 -5.34 7.09 -5.33
N ALA A 120 -5.77 6.85 -6.56
CA ALA A 120 -7.17 7.02 -6.95
C ALA A 120 -8.11 5.99 -6.29
N LYS A 121 -7.67 4.75 -6.10
CA LYS A 121 -8.42 3.73 -5.36
C LYS A 121 -8.67 4.14 -3.90
N LYS A 122 -7.66 4.73 -3.25
CA LYS A 122 -7.77 5.17 -1.84
C LYS A 122 -8.59 6.44 -1.65
N ASN A 123 -8.44 7.38 -2.56
CA ASN A 123 -9.09 8.68 -2.51
C ASN A 123 -9.79 8.94 -3.84
N PRO A 124 -10.98 8.36 -4.07
CA PRO A 124 -11.73 8.58 -5.31
C PRO A 124 -11.98 10.08 -5.52
N LEU A 125 -11.46 10.61 -6.62
CA LEU A 125 -11.62 12.02 -6.96
C LEU A 125 -13.08 12.27 -7.39
N ARG A 126 -13.65 13.34 -6.89
CA ARG A 126 -14.91 13.89 -7.41
C ARG A 126 -14.60 15.07 -8.32
N VAL A 127 -14.90 14.91 -9.60
CA VAL A 127 -14.85 16.00 -10.58
C VAL A 127 -16.26 16.58 -10.70
N ASP A 128 -16.39 17.89 -10.72
CA ASP A 128 -17.69 18.54 -10.81
C ASP A 128 -18.37 18.26 -12.17
N ALA A 129 -19.71 18.23 -12.17
CA ALA A 129 -20.50 17.85 -13.33
C ALA A 129 -20.28 18.78 -14.54
N LYS A 130 -20.02 20.07 -14.30
CA LYS A 130 -19.78 21.05 -15.37
C LYS A 130 -18.47 20.75 -16.09
N THR A 131 -17.42 20.42 -15.36
CA THR A 131 -16.14 19.97 -15.91
C THR A 131 -16.30 18.66 -16.68
N LEU A 132 -17.00 17.67 -16.11
CA LEU A 132 -17.26 16.41 -16.80
C LEU A 132 -18.02 16.61 -18.13
N GLN A 133 -19.00 17.50 -18.16
CA GLN A 133 -19.74 17.82 -19.39
C GLN A 133 -18.83 18.34 -20.50
N THR A 134 -17.75 19.07 -20.18
CA THR A 134 -16.82 19.58 -21.20
C THR A 134 -16.02 18.47 -21.88
N TYR A 135 -15.94 17.28 -21.27
CA TYR A 135 -15.25 16.12 -21.85
C TYR A 135 -16.16 15.24 -22.71
N ALA A 136 -17.47 15.47 -22.69
CA ALA A 136 -18.38 14.74 -23.56
C ALA A 136 -18.21 15.21 -25.01
N GLY A 137 -18.11 14.27 -25.95
CA GLY A 137 -17.94 14.59 -27.37
C GLY A 137 -17.44 13.40 -28.20
N GLU A 138 -17.19 13.71 -29.46
CA GLU A 138 -16.67 12.77 -30.45
C GLU A 138 -15.17 12.99 -30.64
N TYR A 139 -14.37 11.94 -30.47
CA TYR A 139 -12.92 11.96 -30.59
C TYR A 139 -12.47 10.93 -31.63
N GLY A 140 -12.72 11.24 -32.90
CA GLY A 140 -12.56 10.28 -34.00
C GLY A 140 -13.56 9.13 -33.87
N GLU A 141 -13.06 7.88 -33.76
CA GLU A 141 -13.92 6.70 -33.55
C GLU A 141 -14.33 6.50 -32.08
N ARG A 142 -14.00 7.42 -31.18
CA ARG A 142 -14.27 7.32 -29.75
C ARG A 142 -15.40 8.26 -29.37
N HIS A 143 -16.35 7.74 -28.63
CA HIS A 143 -17.52 8.47 -28.15
C HIS A 143 -17.43 8.60 -26.63
N VAL A 144 -17.52 9.81 -26.11
CA VAL A 144 -17.62 10.10 -24.69
C VAL A 144 -18.96 10.73 -24.40
N THR A 145 -19.78 10.07 -23.59
CA THR A 145 -21.10 10.57 -23.21
C THR A 145 -21.15 10.94 -21.73
N PHE A 146 -21.92 11.98 -21.39
CA PHE A 146 -22.18 12.36 -20.01
C PHE A 146 -23.61 11.99 -19.64
N GLU A 147 -23.78 11.11 -18.64
CA GLU A 147 -25.06 10.57 -18.23
C GLU A 147 -25.15 10.50 -16.71
N ASN A 148 -26.17 11.09 -16.12
CA ASN A 148 -26.42 11.05 -14.68
C ASN A 148 -25.19 11.43 -13.82
N GLY A 149 -24.43 12.45 -14.22
CA GLY A 149 -23.26 12.91 -13.48
C GLY A 149 -21.98 12.09 -13.72
N THR A 150 -21.98 11.20 -14.70
CA THR A 150 -20.88 10.27 -14.97
C THR A 150 -20.51 10.29 -16.45
N LEU A 151 -19.22 10.17 -16.75
CA LEU A 151 -18.74 9.98 -18.12
C LEU A 151 -18.70 8.48 -18.47
N PHE A 152 -19.03 8.20 -19.72
CA PHE A 152 -18.90 6.88 -20.32
C PHE A 152 -18.11 6.98 -21.63
N TYR A 153 -17.28 5.98 -21.86
CA TYR A 153 -16.49 5.83 -23.07
C TYR A 153 -16.94 4.64 -23.88
N GLN A 154 -17.02 4.80 -25.19
CA GLN A 154 -17.27 3.73 -26.14
C GLN A 154 -16.45 3.98 -27.42
N ARG A 155 -15.90 2.90 -27.99
CA ARG A 155 -15.30 2.93 -29.35
C ARG A 155 -16.06 1.97 -30.24
N THR A 156 -15.70 0.70 -30.21
CA THR A 156 -16.39 -0.42 -30.84
C THR A 156 -16.67 -1.44 -29.74
N GLY A 157 -17.93 -1.86 -29.57
CA GLY A 157 -18.28 -2.83 -28.51
C GLY A 157 -18.85 -2.19 -27.25
N PRO A 158 -18.47 -2.67 -26.04
CA PRO A 158 -19.12 -2.28 -24.80
C PRO A 158 -18.82 -0.81 -24.43
N LYS A 159 -19.74 -0.25 -23.67
CA LYS A 159 -19.65 1.07 -23.08
C LYS A 159 -19.06 0.95 -21.68
N TYR A 160 -17.99 1.70 -21.39
CA TYR A 160 -17.28 1.67 -20.11
C TYR A 160 -17.54 2.94 -19.32
N ARG A 161 -17.82 2.81 -18.04
CA ARG A 161 -17.87 3.93 -17.11
C ARG A 161 -16.45 4.48 -16.91
N LEU A 162 -16.29 5.80 -16.92
CA LEU A 162 -15.04 6.47 -16.63
C LEU A 162 -14.98 6.84 -15.14
N VAL A 163 -13.92 6.38 -14.47
CA VAL A 163 -13.65 6.65 -13.06
C VAL A 163 -12.52 7.67 -12.95
N PRO A 164 -12.74 8.86 -12.39
CA PRO A 164 -11.71 9.89 -12.31
C PRO A 164 -10.53 9.43 -11.43
N MET A 165 -9.32 9.57 -11.94
CA MET A 165 -8.06 9.35 -11.22
C MET A 165 -7.36 10.68 -10.90
N THR A 166 -7.42 11.60 -11.85
CA THR A 166 -7.02 13.00 -11.75
C THR A 166 -8.13 13.86 -12.39
N PRO A 167 -8.06 15.18 -12.37
CA PRO A 167 -9.04 15.99 -13.08
C PRO A 167 -9.19 15.63 -14.56
N THR A 168 -8.12 15.17 -15.20
CA THR A 168 -8.06 14.90 -16.66
C THR A 168 -7.82 13.44 -17.02
N ILE A 169 -7.40 12.57 -16.07
CA ILE A 169 -7.13 11.15 -16.31
C ILE A 169 -8.23 10.29 -15.68
N PHE A 170 -8.77 9.39 -16.46
CA PHE A 170 -9.86 8.48 -16.06
C PHE A 170 -9.50 7.02 -16.36
N ALA A 171 -9.76 6.14 -15.40
CA ALA A 171 -9.74 4.70 -15.62
C ALA A 171 -11.04 4.24 -16.29
N LEU A 172 -10.97 3.15 -17.04
CA LEU A 172 -12.15 2.43 -17.52
C LEU A 172 -12.56 1.41 -16.45
N ASP A 173 -13.79 1.52 -15.96
CA ASP A 173 -14.31 0.60 -14.94
C ASP A 173 -14.27 -0.85 -15.45
N GLY A 174 -13.61 -1.73 -14.67
CA GLY A 174 -13.38 -3.13 -15.04
C GLY A 174 -12.19 -3.39 -15.96
N LEU A 175 -11.40 -2.36 -16.35
CA LEU A 175 -10.19 -2.50 -17.17
C LEU A 175 -9.00 -1.79 -16.49
N ASP A 176 -8.20 -2.51 -15.74
CA ASP A 176 -7.08 -1.94 -14.94
C ASP A 176 -5.95 -1.34 -15.80
N ASP A 177 -5.76 -1.87 -17.02
CA ASP A 177 -4.63 -1.49 -17.91
C ASP A 177 -4.95 -0.31 -18.84
N PHE A 178 -6.18 0.22 -18.81
CA PHE A 178 -6.61 1.27 -19.72
C PHE A 178 -6.99 2.55 -18.99
N ARG A 179 -6.52 3.65 -19.54
CA ARG A 179 -6.86 5.00 -19.07
C ARG A 179 -7.12 5.93 -20.26
N ILE A 180 -7.91 6.95 -20.01
CA ILE A 180 -8.16 8.04 -20.95
C ILE A 180 -7.65 9.32 -20.30
N GLU A 181 -6.87 10.09 -21.03
CA GLU A 181 -6.45 11.42 -20.64
C GLU A 181 -7.09 12.45 -21.59
N PHE A 182 -7.79 13.43 -21.04
CA PHE A 182 -8.28 14.58 -21.75
C PHE A 182 -7.21 15.66 -21.75
N VAL A 183 -6.65 15.95 -22.93
CA VAL A 183 -5.66 17.00 -23.12
C VAL A 183 -6.40 18.31 -23.40
N VAL A 184 -6.48 19.16 -22.40
CA VAL A 184 -7.13 20.46 -22.51
C VAL A 184 -6.13 21.46 -23.08
N LYS A 185 -6.44 22.05 -24.24
CA LYS A 185 -5.66 23.11 -24.86
C LYS A 185 -6.51 24.39 -24.83
N ASP A 186 -5.91 25.50 -24.38
CA ASP A 186 -6.55 26.85 -24.36
C ASP A 186 -7.93 26.86 -23.68
N GLY A 187 -8.11 26.05 -22.66
CA GLY A 187 -9.36 25.93 -21.90
C GLY A 187 -10.47 25.15 -22.59
N LYS A 188 -10.15 24.43 -23.69
CA LYS A 188 -11.05 23.54 -24.42
C LYS A 188 -10.41 22.16 -24.63
#